data_496d3ad5a2638f940647c8b6500333f5
#
_entry.id   496d3ad5a2638f940647c8b6500333f5
#
_cell.length_a   1.000
_cell.length_b   1.000
_cell.length_c   1.000
_cell.angle_alpha   90.00
_cell.angle_beta   90.00
_cell.angle_gamma   90.00
#
_symmetry.space_group_name_H-M   'P 1'
#
loop_
_entity.id
_entity.type
_entity.pdbx_description
1 polymer ?
#
loop_
_entity_poly.entity_id
_entity_poly.type
_entity_poly.pdbx_seq_one_letter_code
_entity_poly.pdbx_strand_id
1 'polypeptide(L)'
;ATVALQLLGGLGAALLLNRDTPIRRFGRSALLVPMVLPPIAVGILWRVMYTVDISPFHRFMAWIGLPVPPLTTDPDFALWAIVLVDSWEWFPFTMLLVLAALQMIPESPVEAARIDGANGWQMFRYVLFPYIAPTLVVCALF
;
A
#
# COMPACT_ATOMS: atom_id res chain seq x y z
N ALA A 1 7.47 11.96 -1.81
CA ALA A 1 6.78 11.36 -0.65
C ALA A 1 5.82 10.26 -1.10
N THR A 2 4.95 10.51 -2.07
CA THR A 2 3.91 9.59 -2.57
C THR A 2 4.49 8.24 -3.03
N VAL A 3 5.47 8.26 -3.94
CA VAL A 3 6.12 7.05 -4.47
C VAL A 3 6.67 6.16 -3.33
N ALA A 4 7.31 6.77 -2.31
CA ALA A 4 7.83 5.99 -1.19
C ALA A 4 6.71 5.28 -0.40
N LEU A 5 5.59 5.96 -0.17
CA LEU A 5 4.44 5.36 0.51
C LEU A 5 3.78 4.27 -0.33
N GLN A 6 3.65 4.49 -1.63
CA GLN A 6 3.12 3.49 -2.57
C GLN A 6 4.01 2.25 -2.63
N LEU A 7 5.33 2.42 -2.72
CA LEU A 7 6.28 1.31 -2.73
C LEU A 7 6.27 0.54 -1.41
N LEU A 8 6.31 1.22 -0.27
CA LEU A 8 6.29 0.58 1.04
C LEU A 8 4.95 -0.11 1.31
N GLY A 9 3.83 0.58 1.02
CA GLY A 9 2.49 0.02 1.17
C GLY A 9 2.26 -1.18 0.26
N GLY A 10 2.60 -1.05 -1.01
CA GLY A 10 2.47 -2.11 -2.01
C GLY A 10 3.34 -3.33 -1.70
N LEU A 11 4.62 -3.11 -1.35
CA LEU A 11 5.53 -4.18 -0.93
C LEU A 11 5.04 -4.88 0.34
N GLY A 12 4.65 -4.11 1.36
CA GLY A 12 4.11 -4.68 2.59
C GLY A 12 2.86 -5.51 2.36
N ALA A 13 1.90 -5.00 1.58
CA ALA A 13 0.69 -5.72 1.22
C ALA A 13 0.99 -6.98 0.40
N ALA A 14 1.91 -6.91 -0.58
CA ALA A 14 2.31 -8.07 -1.38
C ALA A 14 2.93 -9.17 -0.53
N LEU A 15 3.83 -8.84 0.40
CA LEU A 15 4.46 -9.82 1.29
C LEU A 15 3.44 -10.48 2.23
N LEU A 16 2.50 -9.70 2.79
CA LEU A 16 1.45 -10.22 3.67
C LEU A 16 0.47 -11.13 2.92
N LEU A 17 0.18 -10.81 1.67
CA LEU A 17 -0.81 -11.50 0.85
C LEU A 17 -0.21 -12.56 -0.09
N ASN A 18 1.11 -12.78 -0.07
CA ASN A 18 1.79 -13.71 -0.98
C ASN A 18 1.36 -15.18 -0.80
N ARG A 19 0.86 -15.58 0.38
CA ARG A 19 0.35 -16.93 0.59
C ARG A 19 -1.06 -17.09 0.01
N ASP A 20 -1.34 -18.23 -0.60
CA ASP A 20 -2.64 -18.51 -1.22
C ASP A 20 -3.61 -19.11 -0.18
N THR A 21 -4.35 -18.24 0.50
CA THR A 21 -5.44 -18.61 1.39
C THR A 21 -6.71 -17.86 0.98
N PRO A 22 -7.93 -18.42 1.22
CA PRO A 22 -9.19 -17.77 0.84
C PRO A 22 -9.31 -16.33 1.39
N ILE A 23 -8.89 -16.13 2.65
CA ILE A 23 -8.91 -14.82 3.31
C ILE A 23 -7.98 -13.83 2.59
N ARG A 24 -6.78 -14.27 2.22
CA ARG A 24 -5.81 -13.40 1.52
C ARG A 24 -6.22 -13.12 0.08
N ARG A 25 -6.88 -14.06 -0.58
CA ARG A 25 -7.47 -13.85 -1.90
C ARG A 25 -8.55 -12.77 -1.84
N PHE A 26 -9.44 -12.84 -0.85
CA PHE A 26 -10.42 -11.78 -0.60
C PHE A 26 -9.75 -10.45 -0.27
N GLY A 27 -8.71 -10.45 0.58
CA GLY A 27 -7.92 -9.26 0.92
C GLY A 27 -7.29 -8.60 -0.31
N ARG A 28 -6.72 -9.39 -1.23
CA ARG A 28 -6.21 -8.88 -2.52
C ARG A 28 -7.29 -8.14 -3.30
N SER A 29 -8.46 -8.77 -3.48
CA SER A 29 -9.57 -8.16 -4.21
C SER A 29 -10.09 -6.88 -3.54
N ALA A 30 -10.20 -6.87 -2.22
CA ALA A 30 -10.63 -5.70 -1.46
C ALA A 30 -9.64 -4.52 -1.57
N LEU A 31 -8.34 -4.81 -1.53
CA LEU A 31 -7.31 -3.77 -1.68
C LEU A 31 -7.22 -3.20 -3.10
N LEU A 32 -7.78 -3.87 -4.11
CA LEU A 32 -7.81 -3.36 -5.48
C LEU A 32 -8.93 -2.33 -5.72
N VAL A 33 -9.92 -2.26 -4.83
CA VAL A 33 -11.08 -1.37 -5.00
C VAL A 33 -10.70 0.09 -5.22
N PRO A 34 -9.75 0.68 -4.47
CA PRO A 34 -9.37 2.08 -4.69
C PRO A 34 -8.92 2.38 -6.12
N MET A 35 -8.09 1.53 -6.69
CA MET A 35 -7.51 1.70 -8.01
C MET A 35 -8.53 1.63 -9.16
N VAL A 36 -9.68 0.98 -8.93
CA VAL A 36 -10.75 0.85 -9.94
C VAL A 36 -11.65 2.09 -9.97
N LEU A 37 -11.60 2.92 -8.93
CA LEU A 37 -12.43 4.12 -8.85
C LEU A 37 -11.91 5.20 -9.81
N PRO A 38 -12.80 5.93 -10.51
CA PRO A 38 -12.38 7.09 -11.30
C PRO A 38 -11.73 8.14 -10.39
N PRO A 39 -10.59 8.76 -10.77
CA PRO A 39 -9.90 9.77 -9.96
C PRO A 39 -10.78 10.94 -9.52
N ILE A 40 -11.73 11.35 -10.38
CA ILE A 40 -12.71 12.40 -10.03
C ILE A 40 -13.59 11.97 -8.86
N ALA A 41 -14.06 10.73 -8.85
CA ALA A 41 -14.88 10.20 -7.78
C ALA A 41 -14.09 10.10 -6.46
N VAL A 42 -12.82 9.67 -6.54
CA VAL A 42 -11.89 9.64 -5.42
C VAL A 42 -11.70 11.04 -4.84
N GLY A 43 -11.44 12.04 -5.69
CA GLY A 43 -11.27 13.43 -5.27
C GLY A 43 -12.50 13.99 -4.55
N ILE A 44 -13.72 13.73 -5.07
CA ILE A 44 -14.97 14.17 -4.44
C ILE A 44 -15.17 13.47 -3.09
N LEU A 45 -14.96 12.15 -3.02
CA LEU A 45 -15.11 11.37 -1.80
C LEU A 45 -14.18 11.89 -0.69
N TRP A 46 -12.90 12.06 -1.01
CA TRP A 46 -11.93 12.52 -0.02
C TRP A 46 -12.12 14.00 0.35
N ARG A 47 -12.61 14.84 -0.57
CA ARG A 47 -13.01 16.22 -0.24
C ARG A 47 -14.08 16.22 0.86
N VAL A 48 -15.09 15.36 0.75
CA VAL A 48 -16.13 15.20 1.79
C VAL A 48 -15.51 14.68 3.09
N MET A 49 -14.61 13.69 3.00
CA MET A 49 -13.93 13.11 4.17
C MET A 49 -13.02 14.10 4.90
N TYR A 50 -12.51 15.11 4.21
CA TYR A 50 -11.65 16.14 4.79
C TYR A 50 -12.38 17.42 5.23
N THR A 51 -13.67 17.56 4.90
CA THR A 51 -14.48 18.71 5.33
C THR A 51 -14.96 18.52 6.75
N VAL A 52 -14.49 19.35 7.69
CA VAL A 52 -14.69 19.18 9.14
C VAL A 52 -16.16 19.00 9.53
N ASP A 53 -17.05 19.82 8.96
CA ASP A 53 -18.46 19.88 9.37
C ASP A 53 -19.27 18.61 9.03
N ILE A 54 -18.92 17.91 7.95
CA ILE A 54 -19.67 16.75 7.43
C ILE A 54 -18.91 15.44 7.53
N SER A 55 -17.60 15.48 7.80
CA SER A 55 -16.72 14.32 7.81
C SER A 55 -17.02 13.35 8.95
N PRO A 56 -17.31 12.08 8.66
CA PRO A 56 -17.36 11.03 9.67
C PRO A 56 -16.04 10.86 10.42
N PHE A 57 -14.93 11.05 9.71
CA PHE A 57 -13.57 10.94 10.26
C PHE A 57 -13.31 11.99 11.34
N HIS A 58 -13.63 13.26 11.08
CA HIS A 58 -13.46 14.34 12.08
C HIS A 58 -14.37 14.14 13.29
N ARG A 59 -15.62 13.67 13.09
CA ARG A 59 -16.53 13.33 14.18
C ARG A 59 -16.00 12.20 15.05
N PHE A 60 -15.47 11.16 14.44
CA PHE A 60 -14.88 10.03 15.17
C PHE A 60 -13.64 10.48 15.96
N MET A 61 -12.74 11.26 15.35
CA MET A 61 -11.56 11.79 16.03
C MET A 61 -11.93 12.72 17.19
N ALA A 62 -12.92 13.58 17.01
CA ALA A 62 -13.43 14.42 18.10
C ALA A 62 -14.03 13.61 19.25
N TRP A 63 -14.74 12.51 18.93
CA TRP A 63 -15.31 11.64 19.94
C TRP A 63 -14.26 10.92 20.81
N ILE A 64 -13.11 10.55 20.25
CA ILE A 64 -12.00 9.97 21.01
C ILE A 64 -11.07 11.03 21.64
N GLY A 65 -11.41 12.32 21.55
CA GLY A 65 -10.65 13.41 22.16
C GLY A 65 -9.41 13.85 21.38
N LEU A 66 -9.29 13.47 20.10
CA LEU A 66 -8.20 13.84 19.21
C LEU A 66 -8.70 14.74 18.06
N PRO A 67 -8.94 16.05 18.31
CA PRO A 67 -9.39 16.94 17.24
C PRO A 67 -8.31 17.06 16.15
N VAL A 68 -8.72 16.83 14.90
CA VAL A 68 -7.86 16.94 13.73
C VAL A 68 -8.11 18.30 13.07
N PRO A 69 -7.07 19.06 12.70
CA PRO A 69 -7.23 20.31 12.00
C PRO A 69 -7.86 20.10 10.60
N PRO A 70 -8.40 21.14 9.98
CA PRO A 70 -8.98 21.05 8.65
C PRO A 70 -7.88 20.76 7.62
N LEU A 71 -7.78 19.48 7.21
CA LEU A 71 -6.66 18.94 6.43
C LEU A 71 -6.49 19.56 5.05
N THR A 72 -7.56 20.13 4.46
CA THR A 72 -7.50 20.70 3.09
C THR A 72 -7.27 22.19 3.07
N THR A 73 -7.58 22.91 4.16
CA THR A 73 -7.46 24.36 4.23
C THR A 73 -6.23 24.84 5.01
N ASP A 74 -5.63 23.94 5.79
CA ASP A 74 -4.40 24.22 6.50
C ASP A 74 -3.19 23.96 5.57
N PRO A 75 -2.35 24.97 5.27
CA PRO A 75 -1.21 24.83 4.35
C PRO A 75 -0.21 23.76 4.77
N ASP A 76 -0.04 23.53 6.08
CA ASP A 76 0.93 22.58 6.61
C ASP A 76 0.48 21.14 6.40
N PHE A 77 -0.83 20.88 6.36
CA PHE A 77 -1.41 19.54 6.23
C PHE A 77 -1.96 19.21 4.83
N ALA A 78 -2.31 20.23 4.04
CA ALA A 78 -2.94 20.04 2.74
C ALA A 78 -2.11 19.15 1.79
N LEU A 79 -0.80 19.36 1.74
CA LEU A 79 0.10 18.52 0.92
C LEU A 79 0.09 17.07 1.37
N TRP A 80 0.15 16.81 2.67
CA TRP A 80 0.15 15.46 3.22
C TRP A 80 -1.20 14.77 3.03
N ALA A 81 -2.30 15.52 3.11
CA ALA A 81 -3.63 14.99 2.83
C ALA A 81 -3.73 14.47 1.40
N ILE A 82 -3.21 15.22 0.41
CA ILE A 82 -3.17 14.80 -0.99
C ILE A 82 -2.25 13.58 -1.16
N VAL A 83 -1.05 13.61 -0.57
CA VAL A 83 -0.09 12.49 -0.61
C VAL A 83 -0.70 11.19 -0.08
N LEU A 84 -1.48 11.25 1.00
CA LEU A 84 -2.14 10.08 1.56
C LEU A 84 -3.22 9.52 0.63
N VAL A 85 -4.04 10.38 0.03
CA VAL A 85 -5.09 9.96 -0.91
C VAL A 85 -4.51 9.29 -2.12
N ASP A 86 -3.54 9.93 -2.76
CA ASP A 86 -2.88 9.43 -3.96
C ASP A 86 -2.13 8.11 -3.65
N SER A 87 -1.45 8.04 -2.50
CA SER A 87 -0.80 6.80 -2.08
C SER A 87 -1.81 5.67 -1.84
N TRP A 88 -2.97 5.96 -1.24
CA TRP A 88 -4.05 5.00 -1.01
C TRP A 88 -4.68 4.51 -2.32
N GLU A 89 -4.83 5.38 -3.32
CA GLU A 89 -5.39 5.04 -4.62
C GLU A 89 -4.44 4.12 -5.41
N TRP A 90 -3.14 4.39 -5.39
CA TRP A 90 -2.17 3.75 -6.28
C TRP A 90 -1.28 2.66 -5.66
N PHE A 91 -1.18 2.52 -4.32
CA PHE A 91 -0.40 1.43 -3.74
C PHE A 91 -0.82 0.02 -4.18
N PRO A 92 -2.12 -0.25 -4.54
CA PRO A 92 -2.51 -1.57 -5.00
C PRO A 92 -1.86 -1.96 -6.34
N PHE A 93 -1.54 -0.99 -7.18
CA PHE A 93 -0.78 -1.24 -8.41
C PHE A 93 0.61 -1.82 -8.10
N THR A 94 1.34 -1.17 -7.21
CA THR A 94 2.63 -1.69 -6.72
C THR A 94 2.47 -3.07 -6.08
N MET A 95 1.44 -3.27 -5.27
CA MET A 95 1.13 -4.56 -4.65
C MET A 95 0.96 -5.66 -5.70
N LEU A 96 0.21 -5.41 -6.77
CA LEU A 96 -0.02 -6.40 -7.84
C LEU A 96 1.27 -6.77 -8.56
N LEU A 97 2.07 -5.78 -8.95
CA LEU A 97 3.32 -6.02 -9.67
C LEU A 97 4.33 -6.79 -8.80
N VAL A 98 4.48 -6.38 -7.54
CA VAL A 98 5.37 -7.08 -6.60
C VAL A 98 4.86 -8.48 -6.29
N LEU A 99 3.54 -8.67 -6.14
CA LEU A 99 2.96 -9.99 -5.91
C LEU A 99 3.20 -10.92 -7.11
N ALA A 100 3.04 -10.42 -8.33
CA ALA A 100 3.35 -11.17 -9.55
C ALA A 100 4.84 -11.56 -9.59
N ALA A 101 5.74 -10.61 -9.29
CA ALA A 101 7.17 -10.89 -9.23
C ALA A 101 7.51 -11.95 -8.17
N LEU A 102 6.91 -11.88 -6.98
CA LEU A 102 7.10 -12.90 -5.93
C LEU A 102 6.64 -14.29 -6.35
N GLN A 103 5.56 -14.39 -7.12
CA GLN A 103 5.03 -15.67 -7.62
C GLN A 103 5.87 -16.27 -8.77
N MET A 104 6.70 -15.46 -9.41
CA MET A 104 7.63 -15.92 -10.46
C MET A 104 8.97 -16.43 -9.91
N ILE A 105 9.23 -16.26 -8.60
CA ILE A 105 10.49 -16.74 -8.01
C ILE A 105 10.51 -18.28 -8.02
N PRO A 106 11.57 -18.91 -8.58
CA PRO A 106 11.71 -20.36 -8.54
C PRO A 106 11.74 -20.89 -7.10
N GLU A 107 11.23 -22.10 -6.88
CA GLU A 107 11.22 -22.70 -5.54
C GLU A 107 12.63 -23.06 -5.05
N SER A 108 13.54 -23.45 -5.97
CA SER A 108 14.87 -23.94 -5.62
C SER A 108 15.73 -22.97 -4.77
N PRO A 109 15.85 -21.67 -5.06
CA PRO A 109 16.56 -20.75 -4.18
C PRO A 109 15.90 -20.58 -2.81
N VAL A 110 14.57 -20.64 -2.76
CA VAL A 110 13.80 -20.52 -1.52
C VAL A 110 14.00 -21.76 -0.63
N GLU A 111 13.98 -22.95 -1.23
CA GLU A 111 14.23 -24.20 -0.52
C GLU A 111 15.67 -24.31 -0.04
N ALA A 112 16.65 -23.96 -0.88
CA ALA A 112 18.06 -23.95 -0.50
C ALA A 112 18.29 -23.05 0.73
N ALA A 113 17.78 -21.83 0.70
CA ALA A 113 17.91 -20.90 1.82
C ALA A 113 17.22 -21.42 3.10
N ARG A 114 16.11 -22.17 2.99
CA ARG A 114 15.48 -22.82 4.15
C ARG A 114 16.34 -23.94 4.72
N ILE A 115 16.96 -24.76 3.87
CA ILE A 115 17.87 -25.83 4.30
C ILE A 115 19.09 -25.23 5.01
N ASP A 116 19.61 -24.10 4.52
CA ASP A 116 20.71 -23.34 5.12
C ASP A 116 20.31 -22.64 6.44
N GLY A 117 19.06 -22.76 6.88
CA GLY A 117 18.56 -22.17 8.13
C GLY A 117 18.32 -20.67 8.08
N ALA A 118 18.13 -20.07 6.90
CA ALA A 118 17.85 -18.64 6.76
C ALA A 118 16.58 -18.24 7.52
N ASN A 119 16.70 -17.21 8.38
CA ASN A 119 15.54 -16.60 9.02
C ASN A 119 14.74 -15.74 8.03
N GLY A 120 13.54 -15.27 8.44
CA GLY A 120 12.63 -14.52 7.57
C GLY A 120 13.25 -13.25 6.97
N TRP A 121 14.08 -12.53 7.74
CA TRP A 121 14.78 -11.34 7.24
C TRP A 121 15.88 -11.69 6.24
N GLN A 122 16.66 -12.74 6.50
CA GLN A 122 17.68 -13.24 5.57
C GLN A 122 17.05 -13.73 4.26
N MET A 123 15.96 -14.50 4.37
CA MET A 123 15.16 -14.93 3.22
C MET A 123 14.71 -13.72 2.38
N PHE A 124 14.12 -12.71 3.03
CA PHE A 124 13.67 -11.51 2.33
C PHE A 124 14.86 -10.78 1.68
N ARG A 125 15.93 -10.48 2.44
CA ARG A 125 17.02 -9.61 1.99
C ARG A 125 17.89 -10.25 0.90
N TYR A 126 18.16 -11.54 1.01
CA TYR A 126 19.13 -12.22 0.14
C TYR A 126 18.48 -13.06 -0.97
N VAL A 127 17.23 -13.50 -0.77
CA VAL A 127 16.53 -14.30 -1.78
C VAL A 127 15.42 -13.51 -2.47
N LEU A 128 14.41 -13.01 -1.74
CA LEU A 128 13.24 -12.40 -2.36
C LEU A 128 13.54 -11.01 -2.94
N PHE A 129 14.23 -10.16 -2.18
CA PHE A 129 14.48 -8.77 -2.57
C PHE A 129 15.22 -8.62 -3.89
N PRO A 130 16.29 -9.38 -4.20
CA PRO A 130 16.96 -9.28 -5.50
C PRO A 130 16.03 -9.58 -6.70
N TYR A 131 15.08 -10.51 -6.55
CA TYR A 131 14.11 -10.83 -7.60
C TYR A 131 13.06 -9.74 -7.79
N ILE A 132 12.61 -9.09 -6.71
CA ILE A 132 11.58 -8.05 -6.79
C ILE A 132 12.14 -6.64 -7.01
N ALA A 133 13.43 -6.43 -6.80
CA ALA A 133 14.06 -5.11 -6.94
C ALA A 133 13.85 -4.47 -8.32
N PRO A 134 14.00 -5.17 -9.45
CA PRO A 134 13.69 -4.60 -10.76
C PRO A 134 12.25 -4.13 -10.89
N THR A 135 11.31 -4.88 -10.34
CA THR A 135 9.87 -4.52 -10.33
C THR A 135 9.63 -3.26 -9.49
N LEU A 136 10.29 -3.14 -8.33
CA LEU A 136 10.20 -1.93 -7.51
C LEU A 136 10.76 -0.69 -8.22
N VAL A 137 11.84 -0.85 -9.00
CA VAL A 137 12.37 0.24 -9.83
C VAL A 137 11.36 0.65 -10.89
N VAL A 138 10.72 -0.29 -11.57
CA VAL A 138 9.65 0.01 -12.54
C VAL A 138 8.49 0.74 -11.86
N CYS A 139 8.03 0.28 -10.69
CA CYS A 139 6.97 0.96 -9.93
C CYS A 139 7.38 2.38 -9.49
N ALA A 140 8.67 2.61 -9.22
CA ALA A 140 9.17 3.93 -8.82
C ALA A 140 9.26 4.93 -9.99
N LEU A 141 9.35 4.43 -11.22
CA LEU A 141 9.41 5.25 -12.44
C LEU A 141 8.02 5.59 -12.99
N PHE A 142 7.02 4.81 -12.63
CA PHE A 142 5.63 4.98 -13.05
C PHE A 142 4.89 5.95 -12.13
#